data_374f882303ee435e7b1d20ee39b65546
#
_entry.id   374f882303ee435e7b1d20ee39b65546
#
_cell.length_a   1.000
_cell.length_b   1.000
_cell.length_c   1.000
_cell.angle_alpha   90.00
_cell.angle_beta   90.00
_cell.angle_gamma   90.00
#
_symmetry.space_group_name_H-M   'P 1'
#
loop_
_entity.id
_entity.type
_entity.pdbx_description
1 polymer ?
#
loop_
_entity_poly.entity_id
_entity_poly.type
_entity_poly.pdbx_seq_one_letter_code
_entity_poly.pdbx_strand_id
1 'polypeptide(L)'
;MRTKKKVDLKALADALVDYPYAYLITVDDEYRVHTVTVEPRLRAATLDVGLIGGRTRNNLAHRADVTLLWPPAEPDGYSLIVDGTAEVTGAGAEIAHLDVVPTRALLHRDADSPDAAKGCLHDCVVFSLPA
;
A
#
# COMPACT_ATOMS: atom_id res chain seq x y z
N MET A 1 2.18 -27.28 5.12
CA MET A 1 1.27 -26.27 4.50
C MET A 1 1.56 -24.90 5.05
N ARG A 2 1.69 -23.91 4.18
CA ARG A 2 1.94 -22.54 4.63
C ARG A 2 0.65 -21.91 5.12
N THR A 3 0.67 -21.39 6.34
CA THR A 3 -0.48 -20.68 6.90
C THR A 3 -0.53 -19.25 6.31
N LYS A 4 -1.64 -18.87 5.72
CA LYS A 4 -1.84 -17.50 5.25
C LYS A 4 -2.03 -16.59 6.46
N LYS A 5 -1.47 -15.39 6.39
CA LYS A 5 -1.67 -14.36 7.40
C LYS A 5 -2.64 -13.32 6.87
N LYS A 6 -3.44 -12.77 7.75
CA LYS A 6 -4.33 -11.66 7.45
C LYS A 6 -3.67 -10.35 7.83
N VAL A 7 -4.06 -9.27 7.16
CA VAL A 7 -3.64 -7.93 7.56
C VAL A 7 -4.35 -7.56 8.86
N ASP A 8 -3.59 -7.04 9.81
CA ASP A 8 -4.15 -6.49 11.04
C ASP A 8 -4.75 -5.11 10.74
N LEU A 9 -6.04 -5.07 10.43
CA LEU A 9 -6.73 -3.84 10.03
C LEU A 9 -6.81 -2.82 11.17
N LYS A 10 -6.86 -3.28 12.42
CA LYS A 10 -6.88 -2.35 13.55
C LYS A 10 -5.53 -1.63 13.68
N ALA A 11 -4.43 -2.36 13.57
CA ALA A 11 -3.10 -1.77 13.59
C ALA A 11 -2.89 -0.82 12.42
N LEU A 12 -3.40 -1.18 11.23
CA LEU A 12 -3.35 -0.31 10.07
C LEU A 12 -4.14 0.97 10.29
N ALA A 13 -5.36 0.87 10.83
CA ALA A 13 -6.19 2.03 11.13
C ALA A 13 -5.50 2.97 12.11
N ASP A 14 -4.90 2.41 13.16
CA ASP A 14 -4.19 3.21 14.17
C ASP A 14 -2.98 3.93 13.55
N ALA A 15 -2.24 3.25 12.68
CA ALA A 15 -1.09 3.85 12.00
C ALA A 15 -1.49 4.98 11.04
N LEU A 16 -2.58 4.80 10.29
CA LEU A 16 -3.02 5.77 9.28
C LEU A 16 -3.29 7.17 9.83
N VAL A 17 -3.59 7.29 11.12
CA VAL A 17 -3.83 8.59 11.77
C VAL A 17 -2.64 9.54 11.59
N ASP A 18 -1.43 9.00 11.55
CA ASP A 18 -0.20 9.79 11.47
C ASP A 18 0.32 10.02 10.03
N TYR A 19 -0.39 9.51 9.03
CA TYR A 19 0.06 9.55 7.63
C TYR A 19 -0.97 10.25 6.75
N PRO A 20 -0.72 11.49 6.33
CA PRO A 20 -1.75 12.29 5.65
C PRO A 20 -1.96 11.93 4.18
N TYR A 21 -0.97 11.35 3.50
CA TYR A 21 -1.10 11.01 2.08
C TYR A 21 -0.18 9.85 1.71
N ALA A 22 -0.47 9.24 0.58
CA ALA A 22 0.30 8.13 0.06
C ALA A 22 0.62 8.33 -1.42
N TYR A 23 1.58 7.57 -1.90
CA TYR A 23 1.81 7.38 -3.34
C TYR A 23 1.16 6.06 -3.75
N LEU A 24 0.33 6.13 -4.77
CA LEU A 24 -0.23 4.92 -5.40
C LEU A 24 0.73 4.49 -6.50
N ILE A 25 1.23 3.29 -6.39
CA ILE A 25 2.23 2.74 -7.30
C ILE A 25 1.59 1.62 -8.10
N THR A 26 1.54 1.80 -9.42
CA THR A 26 1.03 0.81 -10.37
C THR A 26 2.09 0.51 -11.41
N VAL A 27 1.94 -0.59 -12.14
CA VAL A 27 2.93 -1.05 -13.12
C VAL A 27 2.22 -1.31 -14.43
N ASP A 28 2.78 -0.81 -15.53
CA ASP A 28 2.21 -1.04 -16.85
C ASP A 28 2.61 -2.44 -17.39
N ASP A 29 2.15 -2.75 -18.59
CA ASP A 29 2.41 -4.05 -19.21
C ASP A 29 3.87 -4.23 -19.65
N GLU A 30 4.67 -3.17 -19.64
CA GLU A 30 6.11 -3.24 -19.90
C GLU A 30 6.94 -3.13 -18.61
N TYR A 31 6.30 -3.33 -17.46
CA TYR A 31 6.93 -3.28 -16.13
C TYR A 31 7.47 -1.91 -15.73
N ARG A 32 6.94 -0.84 -16.33
CA ARG A 32 7.30 0.52 -15.91
C ARG A 32 6.38 0.97 -14.80
N VAL A 33 6.96 1.63 -13.81
CA VAL A 33 6.25 2.09 -12.62
C VAL A 33 5.63 3.46 -12.88
N HIS A 34 4.38 3.61 -12.44
CA HIS A 34 3.67 4.89 -12.46
C HIS A 34 3.25 5.23 -11.03
N THR A 35 3.46 6.47 -10.63
CA THR A 35 3.22 6.91 -9.25
C THR A 35 2.37 8.17 -9.25
N VAL A 36 1.31 8.17 -8.43
CA VAL A 36 0.47 9.35 -8.21
C VAL A 36 0.21 9.54 -6.73
N THR A 37 -0.02 10.77 -6.30
CA THR A 37 -0.34 11.11 -4.91
C THR A 37 -1.83 10.89 -4.67
N VAL A 38 -2.16 10.23 -3.57
CA VAL A 38 -3.54 9.91 -3.18
C VAL A 38 -3.71 10.08 -1.67
N GLU A 39 -4.96 10.12 -1.21
CA GLU A 39 -5.28 10.20 0.21
C GLU A 39 -6.25 9.06 0.57
N PRO A 40 -5.75 7.81 0.67
CA PRO A 40 -6.61 6.67 0.92
C PRO A 40 -7.24 6.72 2.31
N ARG A 41 -8.48 6.21 2.40
CA ARG A 41 -9.21 6.10 3.67
C ARG A 41 -9.60 4.66 3.89
N LEU A 42 -9.30 4.13 5.08
CA LEU A 42 -9.71 2.78 5.43
C LEU A 42 -11.20 2.76 5.76
N ARG A 43 -11.95 1.95 5.01
CA ARG A 43 -13.40 1.75 5.20
C ARG A 43 -13.64 0.25 5.34
N ALA A 44 -14.00 -0.19 6.54
CA ALA A 44 -14.12 -1.61 6.84
C ALA A 44 -12.80 -2.34 6.50
N ALA A 45 -12.80 -3.21 5.51
CA ALA A 45 -11.64 -4.02 5.15
C ALA A 45 -10.91 -3.52 3.88
N THR A 46 -11.29 -2.38 3.32
CA THR A 46 -10.68 -1.86 2.09
C THR A 46 -10.19 -0.43 2.26
N LEU A 47 -9.21 -0.06 1.45
CA LEU A 47 -8.71 1.32 1.37
C LEU A 47 -9.39 2.00 0.18
N ASP A 48 -10.21 3.00 0.48
CA ASP A 48 -10.86 3.82 -0.53
C ASP A 48 -9.86 4.85 -1.02
N VAL A 49 -9.36 4.67 -2.24
CA VAL A 49 -8.37 5.57 -2.84
C VAL A 49 -9.04 6.74 -3.55
N GLY A 50 -10.27 6.57 -4.00
CA GLY A 50 -11.01 7.60 -4.69
C GLY A 50 -10.90 7.49 -6.20
N LEU A 51 -11.01 8.63 -6.89
CA LEU A 51 -11.05 8.66 -8.34
C LEU A 51 -9.65 8.53 -8.93
N ILE A 52 -9.53 7.78 -10.02
CA ILE A 52 -8.27 7.54 -10.71
C ILE A 52 -8.40 7.93 -12.18
N GLY A 53 -7.30 8.43 -12.74
CA GLY A 53 -7.24 8.83 -14.14
C GLY A 53 -6.81 7.73 -15.09
N GLY A 54 -6.62 8.09 -16.36
CA GLY A 54 -6.46 7.15 -17.46
C GLY A 54 -5.28 6.19 -17.35
N ARG A 55 -4.07 6.70 -17.04
CA ARG A 55 -2.89 5.83 -16.97
C ARG A 55 -3.00 4.82 -15.83
N THR A 56 -3.43 5.28 -14.65
CA THR A 56 -3.64 4.39 -13.50
C THR A 56 -4.67 3.32 -13.84
N ARG A 57 -5.80 3.73 -14.43
CA ARG A 57 -6.86 2.79 -14.82
C ARG A 57 -6.37 1.77 -15.84
N ASN A 58 -5.60 2.22 -16.84
CA ASN A 58 -5.05 1.30 -17.84
C ASN A 58 -4.07 0.30 -17.22
N ASN A 59 -3.22 0.76 -16.31
CA ASN A 59 -2.28 -0.13 -15.61
C ASN A 59 -3.05 -1.20 -14.82
N LEU A 60 -4.10 -0.80 -14.11
CA LEU A 60 -4.89 -1.73 -13.29
C LEU A 60 -5.71 -2.71 -14.13
N ALA A 61 -6.02 -2.39 -15.37
CA ALA A 61 -6.68 -3.33 -16.27
C ALA A 61 -5.75 -4.50 -16.64
N HIS A 62 -4.44 -4.27 -16.61
CA HIS A 62 -3.44 -5.30 -16.90
C HIS A 62 -2.93 -5.99 -15.64
N ARG A 63 -2.74 -5.23 -14.55
CA ARG A 63 -2.20 -5.76 -13.29
C ARG A 63 -2.97 -5.16 -12.13
N ALA A 64 -3.70 -6.01 -11.41
CA ALA A 64 -4.49 -5.58 -10.26
C ALA A 64 -3.66 -5.37 -9.00
N ASP A 65 -2.42 -5.83 -8.99
CA ASP A 65 -1.52 -5.65 -7.84
C ASP A 65 -1.06 -4.20 -7.74
N VAL A 66 -1.18 -3.62 -6.55
CA VAL A 66 -0.78 -2.24 -6.29
C VAL A 66 -0.02 -2.15 -4.98
N THR A 67 0.74 -1.07 -4.85
CA THR A 67 1.37 -0.70 -3.59
C THR A 67 0.99 0.74 -3.25
N LEU A 68 0.65 0.96 -1.99
CA LEU A 68 0.46 2.28 -1.42
C LEU A 68 1.61 2.55 -0.46
N LEU A 69 2.29 3.67 -0.64
CA LEU A 69 3.41 4.07 0.21
C LEU A 69 3.13 5.43 0.82
N TRP A 70 3.00 5.45 2.15
CA TRP A 70 2.93 6.70 2.91
C TRP A 70 4.34 7.04 3.38
N PRO A 71 4.92 8.16 2.91
CA PRO A 71 6.29 8.52 3.30
C PRO A 71 6.35 8.91 4.77
N PRO A 72 7.52 8.77 5.41
CA PRO A 72 7.66 9.15 6.81
C PRO A 72 7.55 10.66 6.98
N ALA A 73 7.00 11.08 8.14
CA ALA A 73 6.93 12.49 8.49
C ALA A 73 8.32 13.09 8.73
N GLU A 74 9.28 12.26 9.14
CA GLU A 74 10.65 12.66 9.43
C GLU A 74 11.63 11.72 8.73
N PRO A 75 12.85 12.20 8.41
CA PRO A 75 13.79 11.42 7.57
C PRO A 75 14.13 10.04 8.09
N ASP A 76 14.20 9.84 9.41
CA ASP A 76 14.51 8.56 10.03
C ASP A 76 13.28 7.83 10.57
N GLY A 77 12.09 8.32 10.24
CA GLY A 77 10.83 7.71 10.62
C GLY A 77 10.46 6.51 9.75
N TYR A 78 9.37 5.85 10.12
CA TYR A 78 8.84 4.74 9.34
C TYR A 78 8.04 5.21 8.14
N SER A 79 8.24 4.56 6.99
CA SER A 79 7.28 4.59 5.90
C SER A 79 6.20 3.54 6.18
N LEU A 80 4.96 3.84 5.84
CA LEU A 80 3.88 2.85 5.88
C LEU A 80 3.69 2.31 4.47
N ILE A 81 3.74 1.00 4.32
CA ILE A 81 3.62 0.34 3.01
C ILE A 81 2.46 -0.65 3.06
N VAL A 82 1.56 -0.56 2.09
CA VAL A 82 0.46 -1.53 1.94
C VAL A 82 0.48 -2.06 0.52
N ASP A 83 0.66 -3.36 0.39
CA ASP A 83 0.42 -4.05 -0.88
C ASP A 83 -1.02 -4.53 -0.89
N GLY A 84 -1.63 -4.52 -2.06
CA GLY A 84 -3.02 -4.95 -2.16
C GLY A 84 -3.45 -5.24 -3.57
N THR A 85 -4.72 -5.61 -3.68
CA THR A 85 -5.37 -5.91 -4.95
C THR A 85 -6.39 -4.82 -5.25
N ALA A 86 -6.32 -4.27 -6.45
CA ALA A 86 -7.22 -3.21 -6.88
C ALA A 86 -8.60 -3.74 -7.23
N GLU A 87 -9.63 -3.02 -6.79
CA GLU A 87 -10.98 -3.19 -7.24
C GLU A 87 -11.43 -1.88 -7.86
N VAL A 88 -11.69 -1.90 -9.17
CA VAL A 88 -12.02 -0.69 -9.94
C VAL A 88 -13.48 -0.75 -10.33
N THR A 89 -14.22 0.32 -10.03
CA THR A 89 -15.60 0.50 -10.47
C THR A 89 -15.68 1.63 -11.49
N GLY A 90 -16.65 1.54 -12.42
CA GLY A 90 -16.75 2.50 -13.50
C GLY A 90 -15.75 2.27 -14.62
N ALA A 91 -15.40 1.01 -14.90
CA ALA A 91 -14.33 0.65 -15.83
C ALA A 91 -14.55 1.17 -17.27
N GLY A 92 -15.79 1.39 -17.68
CA GLY A 92 -16.09 1.95 -18.99
C GLY A 92 -16.07 3.48 -19.06
N ALA A 93 -15.89 4.14 -17.93
CA ALA A 93 -15.87 5.60 -17.84
C ALA A 93 -14.46 6.14 -18.00
N GLU A 94 -14.35 7.42 -18.36
CA GLU A 94 -13.06 8.12 -18.45
C GLU A 94 -12.38 8.20 -17.09
N ILE A 95 -13.18 8.36 -16.02
CA ILE A 95 -12.71 8.39 -14.63
C ILE A 95 -13.39 7.25 -13.88
N ALA A 96 -12.61 6.51 -13.13
CA ALA A 96 -13.09 5.35 -12.36
C ALA A 96 -12.75 5.54 -10.88
N HIS A 97 -13.43 4.75 -10.01
CA HIS A 97 -13.17 4.73 -8.58
C HIS A 97 -12.34 3.51 -8.22
N LEU A 98 -11.33 3.70 -7.37
CA LEU A 98 -10.44 2.64 -6.92
C LEU A 98 -10.60 2.36 -5.44
N ASP A 99 -10.82 1.08 -5.12
CA ASP A 99 -10.64 0.53 -3.77
C ASP A 99 -9.49 -0.46 -3.81
N VAL A 100 -8.74 -0.56 -2.71
CA VAL A 100 -7.64 -1.52 -2.58
C VAL A 100 -7.92 -2.45 -1.42
N VAL A 101 -7.88 -3.76 -1.70
CA VAL A 101 -7.99 -4.78 -0.65
C VAL A 101 -6.58 -5.08 -0.16
N PRO A 102 -6.22 -4.72 1.08
CA PRO A 102 -4.87 -4.96 1.58
C PRO A 102 -4.55 -6.43 1.67
N THR A 103 -3.37 -6.81 1.19
CA THR A 103 -2.84 -8.17 1.32
C THR A 103 -1.62 -8.24 2.24
N ARG A 104 -0.93 -7.10 2.41
CA ARG A 104 0.21 -6.98 3.31
C ARG A 104 0.34 -5.53 3.74
N ALA A 105 0.61 -5.29 5.03
CA ALA A 105 0.82 -3.95 5.56
C ALA A 105 1.97 -3.96 6.56
N LEU A 106 2.84 -2.96 6.48
CA LEU A 106 4.00 -2.88 7.36
C LEU A 106 4.51 -1.45 7.50
N LEU A 107 5.21 -1.23 8.61
CA LEU A 107 6.06 -0.06 8.78
C LEU A 107 7.49 -0.46 8.41
N HIS A 108 8.19 0.43 7.71
CA HIS A 108 9.53 0.16 7.20
C HIS A 108 10.44 1.37 7.37
N ARG A 109 11.67 1.12 7.82
CA ARG A 109 12.76 2.11 7.83
C ARG A 109 14.09 1.38 7.79
N ASP A 110 15.18 2.12 7.56
CA ASP A 110 16.51 1.55 7.64
C ASP A 110 16.83 1.18 9.09
N ALA A 111 17.58 0.11 9.29
CA ALA A 111 18.04 -0.27 10.62
C ALA A 111 19.04 0.76 11.15
N ASP A 112 19.00 1.03 12.46
CA ASP A 112 19.89 2.01 13.09
C ASP A 112 21.37 1.60 12.98
N SER A 113 21.62 0.29 12.96
CA SER A 113 22.99 -0.23 12.84
C SER A 113 22.96 -1.61 12.22
N PRO A 114 24.09 -2.07 11.65
CA PRO A 114 24.18 -3.44 11.15
C PRO A 114 23.87 -4.51 12.20
N ASP A 115 24.22 -4.25 13.45
CA ASP A 115 23.94 -5.19 14.55
C ASP A 115 22.45 -5.28 14.82
N ALA A 116 21.74 -4.15 14.79
CA ALA A 116 20.28 -4.12 14.95
C ALA A 116 19.58 -4.81 13.79
N ALA A 117 20.17 -4.79 12.61
CA ALA A 117 19.60 -5.37 11.40
C ALA A 117 19.62 -6.91 11.41
N LYS A 118 20.54 -7.55 12.13
CA LYS A 118 20.64 -9.02 12.24
C LYS A 118 20.59 -9.73 10.89
N GLY A 119 21.40 -9.25 9.92
CA GLY A 119 21.43 -9.81 8.57
C GLY A 119 20.44 -9.19 7.59
N CYS A 120 19.63 -8.26 8.05
CA CYS A 120 18.74 -7.48 7.21
C CYS A 120 19.03 -6.00 7.50
N LEU A 121 19.13 -5.17 6.46
CA LEU A 121 19.43 -3.74 6.63
C LEU A 121 18.19 -2.91 6.96
N HIS A 122 17.05 -3.56 7.15
CA HIS A 122 15.77 -2.88 7.36
C HIS A 122 15.17 -3.25 8.71
N ASP A 123 14.50 -2.28 9.31
CA ASP A 123 13.71 -2.44 10.52
C ASP A 123 12.23 -2.40 10.10
N CYS A 124 11.56 -3.54 10.18
CA CYS A 124 10.18 -3.68 9.72
C CYS A 124 9.26 -4.12 10.85
N VAL A 125 8.06 -3.54 10.87
CA VAL A 125 6.97 -3.97 11.75
C VAL A 125 5.80 -4.38 10.87
N VAL A 126 5.52 -5.68 10.79
CA VAL A 126 4.48 -6.20 9.91
C VAL A 126 3.16 -6.30 10.67
N PHE A 127 2.10 -5.74 10.07
CA PHE A 127 0.74 -5.76 10.63
C PHE A 127 0.04 -7.03 10.15
N SER A 128 0.16 -8.12 10.90
CA SER A 128 -0.44 -9.38 10.49
C SER A 128 -1.09 -10.11 11.65
N LEU A 129 -2.17 -10.81 11.32
CA LEU A 129 -2.90 -11.69 12.25
C LEU A 129 -2.84 -13.12 11.72
N PRO A 130 -2.91 -14.13 12.58
CA PRO A 130 -3.04 -15.51 12.11
C PRO A 130 -4.30 -15.68 11.26
N ALA A 131 -4.19 -16.48 10.22
CA ALA A 131 -5.32 -16.76 9.33
C ALA A 131 -6.34 -17.68 10.01
#